data_a59771c203eaf83381c1156a14695aed
#
_entry.id   a59771c203eaf83381c1156a14695aed
#
_cell.length_a   1.000
_cell.length_b   1.000
_cell.length_c   1.000
_cell.angle_alpha   90.00
_cell.angle_beta   90.00
_cell.angle_gamma   90.00
#
_symmetry.space_group_name_H-M   'P 1'
#
loop_
_entity.id
_entity.type
_entity.pdbx_description
1 polymer ?
#
loop_
_entity_poly.entity_id
_entity_poly.type
_entity_poly.pdbx_seq_one_letter_code
_entity_poly.pdbx_strand_id
1 'polypeptide(L)'
;TFKNGKIIEATSSDTARSNQIFDTDEGARYIGEFAIGVNPYVTRAIKDTLFDEKIAGSFHFTPGNSYDECPNGNHSAIHWDLVCIQTPEYGGGEMYFDGELIRKDGLFVPDDLLPLNPENLK
;
A
#
# COMPACT_ATOMS: atom_id res chain seq x y z
N THR A 1 4.94 -8.92 -8.38
CA THR A 1 5.76 -9.78 -7.52
C THR A 1 6.97 -9.03 -7.03
N PHE A 2 7.24 -9.11 -5.71
CA PHE A 2 8.39 -8.47 -5.08
C PHE A 2 9.39 -9.52 -4.57
N LYS A 3 10.67 -9.16 -4.58
CA LYS A 3 11.73 -9.92 -3.92
C LYS A 3 12.75 -8.95 -3.33
N ASN A 4 12.98 -9.05 -2.02
CA ASN A 4 13.89 -8.17 -1.29
C ASN A 4 13.61 -6.68 -1.54
N GLY A 5 12.32 -6.27 -1.49
CA GLY A 5 11.90 -4.89 -1.71
C GLY A 5 11.90 -4.40 -3.17
N LYS A 6 12.26 -5.27 -4.13
CA LYS A 6 12.32 -4.94 -5.56
C LYS A 6 11.18 -5.61 -6.34
N ILE A 7 10.56 -4.88 -7.25
CA ILE A 7 9.62 -5.43 -8.24
C ILE A 7 10.42 -6.24 -9.26
N ILE A 8 10.22 -7.57 -9.24
CA ILE A 8 10.84 -8.50 -10.19
C ILE A 8 9.91 -8.85 -11.35
N GLU A 9 8.61 -8.70 -11.16
CA GLU A 9 7.58 -8.92 -12.17
C GLU A 9 6.40 -7.99 -11.90
N ALA A 10 5.92 -7.30 -12.93
CA ALA A 10 4.74 -6.45 -12.86
C ALA A 10 3.83 -6.72 -14.05
N THR A 11 2.55 -6.98 -13.76
CA THR A 11 1.49 -7.12 -14.75
C THR A 11 0.33 -6.19 -14.38
N SER A 12 -0.32 -5.60 -15.39
CA SER A 12 -1.44 -4.70 -15.21
C SER A 12 -2.31 -4.69 -16.47
N SER A 13 -3.36 -3.86 -16.49
CA SER A 13 -4.15 -3.61 -17.70
C SER A 13 -3.33 -3.03 -18.85
N ASP A 14 -2.23 -2.33 -18.54
CA ASP A 14 -1.23 -1.87 -19.51
C ASP A 14 0.17 -2.22 -18.97
N THR A 15 0.53 -3.49 -19.10
CA THR A 15 1.79 -4.05 -18.59
C THR A 15 3.03 -3.36 -19.19
N ALA A 16 2.99 -3.02 -20.47
CA ALA A 16 4.13 -2.38 -21.15
C ALA A 16 4.39 -0.99 -20.55
N ARG A 17 3.36 -0.18 -20.39
CA ARG A 17 3.45 1.17 -19.79
C ARG A 17 3.85 1.12 -18.33
N SER A 18 3.28 0.21 -17.54
CA SER A 18 3.66 0.04 -16.12
C SER A 18 5.14 -0.29 -15.97
N ASN A 19 5.65 -1.24 -16.76
CA ASN A 19 7.06 -1.60 -16.73
C ASN A 19 7.97 -0.46 -17.22
N GLN A 20 7.54 0.32 -18.21
CA GLN A 20 8.29 1.51 -18.63
C GLN A 20 8.45 2.54 -17.49
N ILE A 21 7.41 2.74 -16.68
CA ILE A 21 7.45 3.62 -15.50
C ILE A 21 8.40 3.03 -14.44
N PHE A 22 8.30 1.73 -14.14
CA PHE A 22 9.18 1.06 -13.17
C PHE A 22 10.64 0.95 -13.65
N ASP A 23 10.92 1.17 -14.92
CA ASP A 23 12.29 1.19 -15.50
C ASP A 23 12.80 2.63 -15.72
N THR A 24 12.16 3.65 -15.15
CA THR A 24 12.57 5.06 -15.27
C THR A 24 13.99 5.28 -14.76
N ASP A 25 14.33 4.66 -13.62
CA ASP A 25 15.66 4.69 -13.02
C ASP A 25 15.91 3.46 -12.13
N GLU A 26 17.09 3.38 -11.52
CA GLU A 26 17.47 2.24 -10.70
C GLU A 26 16.58 2.06 -9.47
N GLY A 27 16.12 3.16 -8.84
CA GLY A 27 15.28 3.15 -7.64
C GLY A 27 13.80 2.88 -7.92
N ALA A 28 13.35 3.05 -9.18
CA ALA A 28 11.91 3.00 -9.52
C ALA A 28 11.25 1.64 -9.22
N ARG A 29 11.99 0.54 -9.23
CA ARG A 29 11.48 -0.79 -8.90
C ARG A 29 11.55 -1.14 -7.41
N TYR A 30 12.20 -0.32 -6.58
CA TYR A 30 12.29 -0.54 -5.14
C TYR A 30 11.18 0.20 -4.40
N ILE A 31 10.76 -0.38 -3.25
CA ILE A 31 9.77 0.25 -2.39
C ILE A 31 10.39 1.45 -1.67
N GLY A 32 9.78 2.62 -1.86
CA GLY A 32 10.09 3.84 -1.12
C GLY A 32 9.18 4.06 0.08
N GLU A 33 7.95 3.51 0.04
CA GLU A 33 6.98 3.65 1.12
C GLU A 33 6.06 2.43 1.22
N PHE A 34 5.67 2.11 2.44
CA PHE A 34 4.54 1.23 2.75
C PHE A 34 3.71 1.91 3.85
N ALA A 35 2.39 2.00 3.64
CA ALA A 35 1.50 2.56 4.64
C ALA A 35 0.14 1.87 4.66
N ILE A 36 -0.58 2.04 5.78
CA ILE A 36 -1.86 1.40 6.05
C ILE A 36 -2.92 2.48 6.26
N GLY A 37 -4.00 2.45 5.48
CA GLY A 37 -5.13 3.35 5.60
C GLY A 37 -6.00 2.98 6.81
N VAL A 38 -6.31 3.99 7.64
CA VAL A 38 -7.10 3.83 8.88
C VAL A 38 -8.19 4.88 9.03
N ASN A 39 -8.44 5.74 8.04
CA ASN A 39 -9.45 6.79 8.16
C ASN A 39 -10.87 6.20 8.00
N PRO A 40 -11.70 6.18 9.09
CA PRO A 40 -13.02 5.56 9.06
C PRO A 40 -14.07 6.36 8.27
N TYR A 41 -13.75 7.59 7.89
CA TYR A 41 -14.66 8.47 7.13
C TYR A 41 -14.44 8.39 5.62
N VAL A 42 -13.31 7.83 5.17
CA VAL A 42 -13.07 7.54 3.76
C VAL A 42 -13.46 6.08 3.51
N THR A 43 -14.64 5.87 2.94
CA THR A 43 -15.28 4.54 2.89
C THR A 43 -15.32 3.91 1.51
N ARG A 44 -14.95 4.66 0.46
CA ARG A 44 -14.96 4.17 -0.94
C ARG A 44 -13.90 4.86 -1.78
N ALA A 45 -13.42 4.14 -2.78
CA ALA A 45 -12.50 4.70 -3.77
C ALA A 45 -13.20 5.75 -4.63
N ILE A 46 -12.55 6.89 -4.82
CA ILE A 46 -13.02 7.99 -5.68
C ILE A 46 -12.08 8.24 -6.85
N LYS A 47 -11.05 7.40 -7.01
CA LYS A 47 -9.97 7.52 -8.00
C LYS A 47 -9.10 8.77 -7.80
N ASP A 48 -8.93 9.15 -6.56
CA ASP A 48 -7.99 10.17 -6.10
C ASP A 48 -7.08 9.53 -5.06
N THR A 49 -5.79 9.40 -5.37
CA THR A 49 -4.82 8.70 -4.54
C THR A 49 -4.74 9.29 -3.14
N LEU A 50 -4.75 10.62 -3.01
CA LEU A 50 -4.65 11.31 -1.73
C LEU A 50 -5.76 10.91 -0.73
N PHE A 51 -6.95 10.57 -1.25
CA PHE A 51 -8.07 10.08 -0.43
C PHE A 51 -8.10 8.56 -0.35
N ASP A 52 -7.90 7.87 -1.47
CA ASP A 52 -8.07 6.41 -1.55
C ASP A 52 -7.04 5.67 -0.68
N GLU A 53 -5.84 6.20 -0.53
CA GLU A 53 -4.80 5.65 0.35
C GLU A 53 -5.11 5.75 1.85
N LYS A 54 -6.10 6.57 2.25
CA LYS A 54 -6.53 6.77 3.64
C LYS A 54 -7.69 5.84 4.04
N ILE A 55 -8.32 5.13 3.10
CA ILE A 55 -9.49 4.26 3.37
C ILE A 55 -9.16 3.28 4.50
N ALA A 56 -10.01 3.22 5.54
CA ALA A 56 -9.88 2.17 6.55
C ALA A 56 -9.99 0.79 5.87
N GLY A 57 -8.97 -0.05 6.09
CA GLY A 57 -8.86 -1.33 5.41
C GLY A 57 -8.05 -1.32 4.11
N SER A 58 -7.50 -0.18 3.68
CA SER A 58 -6.53 -0.12 2.60
C SER A 58 -5.10 -0.24 3.10
N PHE A 59 -4.19 -0.51 2.18
CA PHE A 59 -2.77 -0.25 2.29
C PHE A 59 -2.25 0.24 0.94
N HIS A 60 -1.08 0.86 0.92
CA HIS A 60 -0.39 1.12 -0.33
C HIS A 60 1.09 0.76 -0.24
N PHE A 61 1.61 0.27 -1.35
CA PHE A 61 3.03 0.17 -1.65
C PHE A 61 3.39 1.24 -2.65
N THR A 62 4.48 1.93 -2.40
CA THR A 62 4.93 3.01 -3.25
C THR A 62 6.29 2.68 -3.85
N PRO A 63 6.35 2.14 -5.06
CA PRO A 63 7.60 2.05 -5.80
C PRO A 63 8.17 3.45 -6.04
N GLY A 64 9.49 3.57 -5.90
CA GLY A 64 10.22 4.79 -6.15
C GLY A 64 10.73 5.49 -4.91
N ASN A 65 10.75 6.83 -4.95
CA ASN A 65 11.37 7.66 -3.92
C ASN A 65 10.72 7.49 -2.54
N SER A 66 11.53 7.46 -1.48
CA SER A 66 11.02 7.57 -0.12
C SER A 66 10.81 9.03 0.29
N TYR A 67 10.02 9.28 1.35
CA TYR A 67 9.91 10.60 1.96
C TYR A 67 11.15 10.96 2.78
N ASP A 68 11.49 12.26 2.80
CA ASP A 68 12.61 12.76 3.60
C ASP A 68 12.39 12.57 5.11
N GLU A 69 11.12 12.61 5.55
CA GLU A 69 10.73 12.42 6.95
C GLU A 69 10.77 10.96 7.41
N CYS A 70 10.72 10.02 6.47
CA CYS A 70 10.75 8.58 6.75
C CYS A 70 11.60 7.84 5.70
N PRO A 71 12.90 8.16 5.61
CA PRO A 71 13.75 7.65 4.55
C PRO A 71 14.10 6.17 4.77
N ASN A 72 14.01 5.37 3.72
CA ASN A 72 14.56 4.03 3.67
C ASN A 72 15.81 3.93 2.78
N GLY A 73 16.29 5.08 2.29
CA GLY A 73 17.48 5.19 1.44
C GLY A 73 17.22 4.97 -0.05
N ASN A 74 15.97 4.71 -0.46
CA ASN A 74 15.65 4.59 -1.88
C ASN A 74 15.37 5.96 -2.51
N HIS A 75 16.04 6.24 -3.61
CA HIS A 75 15.88 7.47 -4.40
C HIS A 75 15.46 7.14 -5.82
N SER A 76 14.48 7.88 -6.34
CA SER A 76 13.94 7.71 -7.69
C SER A 76 13.30 9.01 -8.16
N ALA A 77 13.16 9.17 -9.47
CA ALA A 77 12.37 10.23 -10.08
C ALA A 77 10.85 9.98 -9.99
N ILE A 78 10.44 8.76 -9.62
CA ILE A 78 9.02 8.43 -9.40
C ILE A 78 8.72 8.21 -7.92
N HIS A 79 7.46 8.44 -7.56
CA HIS A 79 6.81 8.06 -6.31
C HIS A 79 5.37 7.69 -6.66
N TRP A 80 5.05 6.41 -6.70
CA TRP A 80 3.77 5.95 -7.24
C TRP A 80 3.02 5.07 -6.25
N ASP A 81 2.02 5.64 -5.56
CA ASP A 81 1.19 4.94 -4.59
C ASP A 81 0.26 3.95 -5.28
N LEU A 82 0.48 2.68 -5.02
CA LEU A 82 -0.35 1.57 -5.49
C LEU A 82 -1.28 1.13 -4.37
N VAL A 83 -2.48 1.69 -4.35
CA VAL A 83 -3.48 1.44 -3.30
C VAL A 83 -4.17 0.10 -3.51
N CYS A 84 -4.24 -0.71 -2.45
CA CYS A 84 -5.01 -1.94 -2.38
C CYS A 84 -6.01 -1.87 -1.23
N ILE A 85 -7.30 -2.01 -1.52
CA ILE A 85 -8.37 -2.01 -0.52
C ILE A 85 -8.71 -3.47 -0.21
N GLN A 86 -8.64 -3.85 1.08
CA GLN A 86 -8.87 -5.22 1.55
C GLN A 86 -10.20 -5.39 2.30
N THR A 87 -11.13 -4.43 2.21
CA THR A 87 -12.46 -4.63 2.78
C THR A 87 -13.26 -5.67 1.97
N PRO A 88 -14.28 -6.33 2.56
CA PRO A 88 -15.05 -7.38 1.89
C PRO A 88 -15.64 -6.96 0.54
N GLU A 89 -16.06 -5.71 0.39
CA GLU A 89 -16.62 -5.16 -0.85
C GLU A 89 -15.61 -5.16 -2.02
N TYR A 90 -14.29 -5.15 -1.68
CA TYR A 90 -13.19 -5.20 -2.64
C TYR A 90 -12.52 -6.57 -2.72
N GLY A 91 -13.16 -7.61 -2.14
CA GLY A 91 -12.69 -8.99 -2.21
C GLY A 91 -11.94 -9.49 -0.98
N GLY A 92 -11.81 -8.66 0.06
CA GLY A 92 -11.13 -9.02 1.30
C GLY A 92 -9.61 -9.15 1.14
N GLY A 93 -8.98 -9.78 2.13
CA GLY A 93 -7.55 -10.07 2.10
C GLY A 93 -6.95 -10.22 3.48
N GLU A 94 -5.73 -10.71 3.52
CA GLU A 94 -4.96 -10.91 4.75
C GLU A 94 -3.60 -10.22 4.64
N MET A 95 -3.13 -9.68 5.77
CA MET A 95 -1.82 -9.05 5.88
C MET A 95 -1.05 -9.71 7.02
N TYR A 96 0.16 -10.15 6.73
CA TYR A 96 1.04 -10.81 7.69
C TYR A 96 2.35 -10.03 7.82
N PHE A 97 2.82 -9.86 9.06
CA PHE A 97 4.18 -9.39 9.35
C PHE A 97 4.93 -10.52 10.06
N ASP A 98 6.01 -11.00 9.45
CA ASP A 98 6.83 -12.11 9.95
C ASP A 98 6.03 -13.37 10.35
N GLY A 99 4.95 -13.65 9.60
CA GLY A 99 4.07 -14.80 9.81
C GLY A 99 2.94 -14.57 10.82
N GLU A 100 2.88 -13.41 11.47
CA GLU A 100 1.78 -13.01 12.34
C GLU A 100 0.68 -12.31 11.52
N LEU A 101 -0.57 -12.75 11.67
CA LEU A 101 -1.73 -12.14 11.03
C LEU A 101 -2.03 -10.79 11.69
N ILE A 102 -1.76 -9.71 10.97
CA ILE A 102 -1.95 -8.34 11.45
C ILE A 102 -3.33 -7.81 11.08
N ARG A 103 -3.79 -8.10 9.86
CA ARG A 103 -5.10 -7.59 9.38
C ARG A 103 -5.78 -8.61 8.50
N LYS A 104 -7.10 -8.76 8.68
CA LYS A 104 -7.99 -9.61 7.87
C LYS A 104 -9.20 -8.82 7.42
N ASP A 105 -9.49 -8.88 6.13
CA ASP A 105 -10.64 -8.22 5.50
C ASP A 105 -10.77 -6.74 5.88
N GLY A 106 -9.63 -6.07 6.00
CA GLY A 106 -9.53 -4.65 6.34
C GLY A 106 -9.51 -4.33 7.82
N LEU A 107 -9.68 -5.30 8.72
CA LEU A 107 -9.70 -5.10 10.18
C LEU A 107 -8.45 -5.66 10.84
N PHE A 108 -7.88 -4.91 11.79
CA PHE A 108 -6.78 -5.38 12.62
C PHE A 108 -7.22 -6.50 13.55
N VAL A 109 -6.35 -7.48 13.74
CA VAL A 109 -6.60 -8.71 14.51
C VAL A 109 -5.90 -8.69 15.87
N PRO A 110 -4.62 -8.26 16.01
CA PRO A 110 -3.94 -8.22 17.29
C PRO A 110 -4.59 -7.25 18.27
N ASP A 111 -4.67 -7.63 19.55
CA ASP A 111 -5.37 -6.87 20.60
C ASP A 111 -4.86 -5.42 20.74
N ASP A 112 -3.56 -5.21 20.59
CA ASP A 112 -2.92 -3.89 20.68
C ASP A 112 -3.19 -3.00 19.46
N LEU A 113 -3.66 -3.57 18.36
CA LEU A 113 -4.04 -2.85 17.14
C LEU A 113 -5.56 -2.68 16.96
N LEU A 114 -6.40 -3.35 17.76
CA LEU A 114 -7.85 -3.20 17.69
C LEU A 114 -8.33 -1.74 17.82
N PRO A 115 -7.67 -0.85 18.60
CA PRO A 115 -8.05 0.57 18.65
C PRO A 115 -8.00 1.30 17.30
N LEU A 116 -7.26 0.78 16.31
CA LEU A 116 -7.18 1.33 14.95
C LEU A 116 -8.32 0.88 14.04
N ASN A 117 -9.19 -0.02 14.48
CA ASN A 117 -10.35 -0.42 13.71
C ASN A 117 -11.39 0.71 13.61
N PRO A 118 -12.13 0.81 12.48
CA PRO A 118 -13.00 1.94 12.16
C PRO A 118 -14.04 2.27 13.24
N GLU A 119 -14.57 1.26 13.92
CA GLU A 119 -15.55 1.42 15.01
C GLU A 119 -14.96 2.12 16.25
N ASN A 120 -13.64 2.07 16.43
CA ASN A 120 -12.94 2.67 17.57
C ASN A 120 -12.38 4.07 17.26
N LEU A 121 -12.37 4.47 15.98
CA LEU A 121 -11.84 5.77 15.51
C LEU A 121 -12.93 6.80 15.17
N LYS A 122 -14.22 6.47 15.38
CA LYS A 122 -15.37 7.37 15.11
C LYS A 122 -15.78 8.14 16.34
#